data_a502e77e7fcfda1ea34bed05ae817750
#
_entry.id   a502e77e7fcfda1ea34bed05ae817750
#
_cell.length_a   1.000
_cell.length_b   1.000
_cell.length_c   1.000
_cell.angle_alpha   90.00
_cell.angle_beta   90.00
_cell.angle_gamma   90.00
#
_symmetry.space_group_name_H-M   'P 1'
#
loop_
_entity.id
_entity.type
_entity.pdbx_description
1 polymer ?
#
loop_
_entity_poly.entity_id
_entity_poly.type
_entity_poly.pdbx_seq_one_letter_code
_entity_poly.pdbx_strand_id
1 'polypeptide(L)'
;MSGKNPQAGPDWTQVNKVWQVNTTEPVLSNTVTDKDNDKANLTFEVYTTDAFGQPKTRVKLDDSQFGVLVSKLVPSGSSAEVKVGHGRLKPGVTYAFHTSAYDGGLYETEWSPWANFKIRNRAVDIKLLEPNKDTPPLNQDGHQQPQAIAQPVAKPVPPEVPPIGGRAADGWSCGEVNEKTSIQPCSRLVPDSSEKTRTALTKGTGAALPHLVDWCAGLMNSHIKRYEACIGSFTFEYVGVVVKDGKPTGEVLNASWAVGQQVKLAANSATFTEQITLVPMQIDAKLVSVTLDVRFDCMMPDRCSNGPHAWDGALVWLGTDPLSHTAVGKIDHTWSGANKADTLDLSTKITAYSPVANPAASRWQADGAQVRCDKISSTTPGCTFHKYIPTWVMNFDKTPAAVAHAWLIQSKLPNHPGSKAHNRPMFFLPDATKNAPGRDPNKNRDVICPKNSDGTSWASKHGNPDATPVPEISAGDKVSCDEFAYASSYNSAGMPGGIIGGLNPVASGDQCVQTYATRIQQGEWHLYDDERKAAPTWAEVCGRSAMSSWVNSTSMGGAFSSGFSGKYRLLDKDPYWVGFPQFGHCNATKATVTCTVPKP
;
A
#
# COMPACT_ATOMS: atom_id res chain seq x y z
N MET A 1 54.75 -25.08 14.52
CA MET A 1 54.06 -24.40 15.63
C MET A 1 52.61 -24.15 15.26
N SER A 2 51.70 -24.50 16.17
CA SER A 2 50.26 -24.58 15.95
C SER A 2 49.52 -23.23 15.78
N GLY A 3 50.29 -22.17 15.57
CA GLY A 3 49.76 -20.83 15.25
C GLY A 3 49.85 -19.84 16.42
N LYS A 4 50.08 -18.56 16.08
CA LYS A 4 50.31 -17.50 17.07
C LYS A 4 49.33 -16.33 16.97
N ASN A 5 48.51 -16.27 15.91
CA ASN A 5 47.65 -15.12 15.64
C ASN A 5 46.25 -15.59 15.23
N PRO A 6 45.50 -16.24 16.15
CA PRO A 6 44.17 -16.73 15.83
C PRO A 6 43.18 -15.59 15.64
N GLN A 7 42.40 -15.60 14.53
CA GLN A 7 41.47 -14.59 14.12
C GLN A 7 40.14 -15.23 13.64
N ALA A 8 39.04 -14.54 13.82
CA ALA A 8 37.76 -14.91 13.28
C ALA A 8 37.10 -13.73 12.54
N GLY A 9 36.61 -13.99 11.32
CA GLY A 9 35.99 -13.00 10.44
C GLY A 9 34.73 -13.52 9.73
N PRO A 10 34.12 -12.73 8.83
CA PRO A 10 34.63 -11.46 8.26
C PRO A 10 34.59 -10.29 9.26
N ASP A 11 34.98 -9.11 8.77
CA ASP A 11 35.15 -7.83 9.46
C ASP A 11 36.39 -7.74 10.39
N TRP A 12 36.91 -8.86 10.87
CA TRP A 12 38.17 -8.95 11.65
C TRP A 12 38.30 -7.92 12.77
N THR A 13 37.18 -7.62 13.47
CA THR A 13 37.11 -6.65 14.56
C THR A 13 36.99 -7.33 15.91
N GLN A 14 37.59 -6.74 16.95
CA GLN A 14 37.54 -7.24 18.31
C GLN A 14 36.93 -6.22 19.27
N VAL A 15 36.12 -6.72 20.20
CA VAL A 15 35.63 -5.98 21.37
C VAL A 15 36.03 -6.77 22.61
N ASN A 16 36.81 -6.16 23.50
CA ASN A 16 37.31 -6.81 24.73
C ASN A 16 38.03 -8.14 24.46
N LYS A 17 38.88 -8.20 23.43
CA LYS A 17 39.61 -9.41 22.97
C LYS A 17 38.72 -10.54 22.43
N VAL A 18 37.44 -10.30 22.17
CA VAL A 18 36.53 -11.24 21.52
C VAL A 18 36.26 -10.77 20.10
N TRP A 19 36.54 -11.59 19.11
CA TRP A 19 36.23 -11.32 17.70
C TRP A 19 34.71 -11.20 17.52
N GLN A 20 34.25 -10.17 16.81
CA GLN A 20 32.82 -9.98 16.49
C GLN A 20 32.57 -10.51 15.09
N VAL A 21 31.65 -11.44 14.98
CA VAL A 21 31.37 -12.14 13.72
C VAL A 21 29.89 -11.97 13.38
N ASN A 22 29.62 -11.50 12.16
CA ASN A 22 28.26 -11.22 11.67
C ASN A 22 27.60 -12.42 10.95
N THR A 23 28.20 -13.61 11.05
CA THR A 23 27.69 -14.81 10.37
C THR A 23 27.89 -16.06 11.23
N THR A 24 27.02 -17.07 11.06
CA THR A 24 27.18 -18.42 11.63
C THR A 24 28.14 -19.30 10.82
N GLU A 25 28.67 -18.79 9.69
CA GLU A 25 29.65 -19.43 8.84
C GLU A 25 30.98 -18.63 8.84
N PRO A 26 31.62 -18.41 10.00
CA PRO A 26 32.82 -17.61 10.06
C PRO A 26 34.00 -18.26 9.33
N VAL A 27 34.93 -17.40 8.90
CA VAL A 27 36.29 -17.84 8.54
C VAL A 27 37.15 -17.77 9.80
N LEU A 28 37.73 -18.90 10.18
CA LEU A 28 38.71 -18.99 11.24
C LEU A 28 40.11 -19.06 10.60
N SER A 29 41.01 -18.26 11.10
CA SER A 29 42.37 -18.12 10.56
C SER A 29 43.42 -18.16 11.65
N ASN A 30 44.59 -18.72 11.37
CA ASN A 30 45.74 -18.60 12.24
C ASN A 30 47.05 -18.70 11.42
N THR A 31 48.11 -18.06 11.89
CA THR A 31 49.41 -18.09 11.23
C THR A 31 50.17 -19.33 11.67
N VAL A 32 50.57 -20.19 10.72
CA VAL A 32 51.36 -21.37 10.99
C VAL A 32 52.84 -21.09 10.71
N THR A 33 53.76 -21.62 11.54
CA THR A 33 55.21 -21.55 11.30
C THR A 33 55.81 -22.93 11.49
N ASP A 34 56.67 -23.28 10.58
CA ASP A 34 57.46 -24.51 10.63
C ASP A 34 58.98 -24.18 10.78
N LYS A 35 59.72 -24.99 11.52
CA LYS A 35 61.15 -24.75 11.80
C LYS A 35 62.05 -24.99 10.57
N ASP A 36 61.69 -25.98 9.79
CA ASP A 36 62.43 -26.38 8.60
C ASP A 36 61.94 -25.66 7.35
N ASN A 37 60.96 -24.74 7.57
CA ASN A 37 60.33 -23.92 6.55
C ASN A 37 59.46 -24.70 5.55
N ASP A 38 59.00 -25.86 5.95
CA ASP A 38 58.08 -26.68 5.17
C ASP A 38 56.67 -26.10 5.15
N LYS A 39 55.81 -26.61 4.25
CA LYS A 39 54.40 -26.28 4.24
C LYS A 39 53.67 -27.04 5.33
N ALA A 40 52.83 -26.34 6.06
CA ALA A 40 51.99 -26.96 7.08
C ALA A 40 50.54 -26.56 6.92
N ASN A 41 49.62 -27.38 7.46
CA ASN A 41 48.20 -27.03 7.62
C ASN A 41 47.88 -26.90 9.10
N LEU A 42 46.66 -26.39 9.37
CA LEU A 42 46.12 -26.31 10.71
C LEU A 42 44.80 -27.08 10.83
N THR A 43 44.71 -27.87 11.91
CA THR A 43 43.47 -28.44 12.40
C THR A 43 42.80 -27.45 13.35
N PHE A 44 41.54 -27.14 13.12
CA PHE A 44 40.73 -26.21 13.91
C PHE A 44 39.72 -26.98 14.75
N GLU A 45 39.67 -26.70 16.05
CA GLU A 45 38.65 -27.13 16.98
C GLU A 45 37.90 -25.91 17.54
N VAL A 46 36.58 -26.03 17.65
CA VAL A 46 35.71 -25.00 18.22
C VAL A 46 34.94 -25.54 19.40
N TYR A 47 34.79 -24.71 20.43
CA TYR A 47 34.07 -25.04 21.66
C TYR A 47 33.04 -23.93 21.97
N THR A 48 31.93 -24.29 22.59
CA THR A 48 31.12 -23.32 23.32
C THR A 48 31.90 -22.80 24.52
N THR A 49 31.55 -21.61 25.02
CA THR A 49 32.21 -21.07 26.21
C THR A 49 31.25 -21.07 27.43
N ASP A 50 31.85 -21.01 28.60
CA ASP A 50 31.15 -20.64 29.83
C ASP A 50 30.96 -19.11 29.95
N ALA A 51 30.41 -18.64 31.07
CA ALA A 51 30.17 -17.22 31.32
C ALA A 51 31.46 -16.37 31.40
N PHE A 52 32.62 -17.00 31.61
CA PHE A 52 33.93 -16.38 31.68
C PHE A 52 34.74 -16.46 30.37
N GLY A 53 34.11 -17.03 29.32
CA GLY A 53 34.77 -17.19 28.01
C GLY A 53 35.72 -18.40 27.95
N GLN A 54 35.68 -19.32 28.93
CA GLN A 54 36.51 -20.53 28.91
C GLN A 54 35.83 -21.62 28.06
N PRO A 55 36.59 -22.41 27.30
CA PRO A 55 36.04 -23.49 26.47
C PRO A 55 35.32 -24.52 27.34
N LYS A 56 34.10 -24.93 26.91
CA LYS A 56 33.24 -25.84 27.67
C LYS A 56 32.91 -27.13 26.92
N THR A 57 32.25 -27.03 25.80
CA THR A 57 31.79 -28.19 25.03
C THR A 57 32.21 -28.07 23.59
N ARG A 58 32.88 -29.13 23.08
CA ARG A 58 33.34 -29.17 21.69
C ARG A 58 32.15 -29.17 20.73
N VAL A 59 32.28 -28.38 19.67
CA VAL A 59 31.33 -28.28 18.58
C VAL A 59 31.78 -29.19 17.43
N LYS A 60 30.85 -29.96 16.88
CA LYS A 60 31.12 -30.77 15.66
C LYS A 60 31.02 -29.86 14.44
N LEU A 61 32.17 -29.59 13.81
CA LEU A 61 32.27 -28.67 12.66
C LEU A 61 31.99 -29.34 11.31
N ASP A 62 32.10 -30.68 11.23
CA ASP A 62 31.76 -31.49 10.06
C ASP A 62 31.13 -32.83 10.47
N ASP A 63 30.80 -33.68 9.50
CA ASP A 63 30.16 -34.97 9.74
C ASP A 63 31.19 -36.13 9.91
N SER A 64 32.48 -35.82 9.91
CA SER A 64 33.54 -36.80 10.21
C SER A 64 33.45 -37.27 11.66
N GLN A 65 34.09 -38.41 11.96
CA GLN A 65 34.18 -38.92 13.34
C GLN A 65 34.91 -37.93 14.27
N PHE A 66 35.82 -37.12 13.73
CA PHE A 66 36.62 -36.17 14.50
C PHE A 66 35.89 -34.81 14.70
N GLY A 67 35.01 -34.41 13.78
CA GLY A 67 34.23 -33.18 13.87
C GLY A 67 35.09 -31.91 13.86
N VAL A 68 36.20 -31.89 13.13
CA VAL A 68 37.18 -30.80 13.02
C VAL A 68 37.28 -30.29 11.58
N LEU A 69 37.79 -29.09 11.40
CA LEU A 69 38.13 -28.57 10.07
C LEU A 69 39.65 -28.54 9.91
N VAL A 70 40.13 -28.92 8.74
CA VAL A 70 41.56 -28.91 8.39
C VAL A 70 41.78 -27.97 7.20
N SER A 71 42.73 -27.04 7.32
CA SER A 71 43.09 -26.12 6.24
C SER A 71 43.88 -26.81 5.13
N LYS A 72 44.05 -26.11 4.02
CA LYS A 72 45.06 -26.48 3.02
C LYS A 72 46.47 -26.28 3.59
N LEU A 73 47.48 -26.99 3.03
CA LEU A 73 48.88 -26.76 3.30
C LEU A 73 49.28 -25.38 2.79
N VAL A 74 49.86 -24.55 3.66
CA VAL A 74 50.34 -23.21 3.34
C VAL A 74 51.84 -23.08 3.67
N PRO A 75 52.59 -22.16 3.05
CA PRO A 75 53.99 -21.91 3.39
C PRO A 75 54.16 -21.46 4.85
N SER A 76 55.30 -21.80 5.47
CA SER A 76 55.67 -21.31 6.79
C SER A 76 55.57 -19.78 6.86
N GLY A 77 55.00 -19.23 7.92
CA GLY A 77 54.72 -17.81 8.11
C GLY A 77 53.42 -17.30 7.48
N SER A 78 52.68 -18.15 6.76
CA SER A 78 51.40 -17.79 6.12
C SER A 78 50.19 -18.09 7.01
N SER A 79 49.09 -17.42 6.73
CA SER A 79 47.79 -17.72 7.36
C SER A 79 47.13 -18.93 6.71
N ALA A 80 46.75 -19.88 7.55
CA ALA A 80 45.90 -21.02 7.18
C ALA A 80 44.47 -20.76 7.63
N GLU A 81 43.49 -20.98 6.75
CA GLU A 81 42.11 -20.62 6.95
C GLU A 81 41.13 -21.77 6.70
N VAL A 82 40.05 -21.77 7.45
CA VAL A 82 38.88 -22.65 7.22
C VAL A 82 37.60 -21.85 7.33
N LYS A 83 36.62 -22.21 6.51
CA LYS A 83 35.25 -21.67 6.66
C LYS A 83 34.40 -22.70 7.39
N VAL A 84 33.72 -22.29 8.47
CA VAL A 84 32.78 -23.13 9.19
C VAL A 84 31.54 -23.36 8.32
N GLY A 85 31.07 -24.61 8.25
CA GLY A 85 29.92 -24.99 7.47
C GLY A 85 28.61 -24.49 8.10
N HIS A 86 27.58 -24.43 7.25
CA HIS A 86 26.25 -24.00 7.64
C HIS A 86 25.66 -24.89 8.75
N GLY A 87 24.89 -24.30 9.70
CA GLY A 87 24.20 -25.00 10.77
C GLY A 87 25.06 -25.51 11.94
N ARG A 88 26.38 -25.29 11.91
CA ARG A 88 27.30 -25.76 12.95
C ARG A 88 27.35 -24.83 14.18
N LEU A 89 27.17 -23.55 13.97
CA LEU A 89 27.23 -22.52 15.01
C LEU A 89 25.88 -21.77 15.12
N LYS A 90 25.63 -21.15 16.26
CA LYS A 90 24.34 -20.49 16.56
C LYS A 90 24.54 -18.98 16.79
N PRO A 91 23.59 -18.13 16.34
CA PRO A 91 23.60 -16.69 16.66
C PRO A 91 23.56 -16.44 18.17
N GLY A 92 24.16 -15.35 18.61
CA GLY A 92 24.18 -14.92 20.00
C GLY A 92 25.14 -15.67 20.90
N VAL A 93 25.81 -16.73 20.40
CA VAL A 93 26.68 -17.59 21.19
C VAL A 93 28.14 -17.12 21.06
N THR A 94 28.86 -17.16 22.17
CA THR A 94 30.31 -16.98 22.19
C THR A 94 30.99 -18.37 22.12
N TYR A 95 31.97 -18.47 21.25
CA TYR A 95 32.76 -19.65 21.02
C TYR A 95 34.23 -19.37 21.29
N ALA A 96 34.99 -20.42 21.61
CA ALA A 96 36.45 -20.43 21.67
C ALA A 96 36.98 -21.39 20.62
N PHE A 97 38.08 -21.07 19.97
CA PHE A 97 38.80 -22.00 19.09
C PHE A 97 40.30 -21.97 19.30
N HIS A 98 40.95 -23.06 18.94
CA HIS A 98 42.39 -23.21 18.88
C HIS A 98 42.78 -24.07 17.69
N THR A 99 44.07 -24.12 17.39
CA THR A 99 44.59 -24.85 16.24
C THR A 99 45.82 -25.72 16.59
N SER A 100 45.98 -26.84 15.87
CA SER A 100 47.19 -27.70 15.91
C SER A 100 47.78 -27.86 14.51
N ALA A 101 49.08 -27.76 14.37
CA ALA A 101 49.76 -27.82 13.08
C ALA A 101 50.15 -29.26 12.70
N TYR A 102 50.16 -29.52 11.37
CA TYR A 102 50.71 -30.72 10.75
C TYR A 102 51.50 -30.34 9.50
N ASP A 103 52.77 -30.78 9.43
CA ASP A 103 53.72 -30.45 8.36
C ASP A 103 53.80 -31.52 7.23
N GLY A 104 52.97 -32.55 7.30
CA GLY A 104 53.02 -33.68 6.37
C GLY A 104 53.74 -34.92 6.95
N GLY A 105 54.50 -34.77 8.01
CA GLY A 105 55.21 -35.84 8.73
C GLY A 105 54.82 -35.95 10.20
N LEU A 106 54.72 -34.81 10.87
CA LEU A 106 54.51 -34.76 12.32
C LEU A 106 53.34 -33.80 12.68
N TYR A 107 52.61 -34.16 13.72
CA TYR A 107 51.68 -33.27 14.39
C TYR A 107 52.36 -32.52 15.52
N GLU A 108 52.10 -31.22 15.64
CA GLU A 108 52.53 -30.44 16.78
C GLU A 108 51.77 -30.92 18.04
N THR A 109 52.49 -31.16 19.13
CA THR A 109 51.91 -31.61 20.40
C THR A 109 51.23 -30.52 21.20
N GLU A 110 51.63 -29.26 20.96
CA GLU A 110 51.02 -28.09 21.62
C GLU A 110 50.02 -27.38 20.73
N TRP A 111 48.87 -27.10 21.29
CA TRP A 111 47.85 -26.31 20.61
C TRP A 111 48.14 -24.79 20.72
N SER A 112 47.63 -24.02 19.77
CA SER A 112 47.70 -22.57 19.83
C SER A 112 46.97 -22.02 21.07
N PRO A 113 47.25 -20.76 21.48
CA PRO A 113 46.42 -20.06 22.42
C PRO A 113 44.94 -20.03 21.95
N TRP A 114 44.04 -20.02 22.92
CA TRP A 114 42.61 -19.88 22.65
C TRP A 114 42.29 -18.46 22.13
N ALA A 115 41.40 -18.38 21.16
CA ALA A 115 40.78 -17.16 20.73
C ALA A 115 39.24 -17.26 20.83
N ASN A 116 38.63 -16.23 21.35
CA ASN A 116 37.20 -16.18 21.47
C ASN A 116 36.56 -15.35 20.36
N PHE A 117 35.44 -15.83 19.82
CA PHE A 117 34.60 -15.08 18.91
C PHE A 117 33.12 -15.19 19.29
N LYS A 118 32.37 -14.13 19.02
CA LYS A 118 30.95 -14.05 19.30
C LYS A 118 30.18 -13.82 18.01
N ILE A 119 29.21 -14.69 17.76
CA ILE A 119 28.29 -14.50 16.66
C ILE A 119 27.21 -13.51 17.10
N ARG A 120 26.88 -12.55 16.23
CA ARG A 120 25.86 -11.55 16.54
C ARG A 120 24.50 -12.18 16.88
N ASN A 121 23.69 -11.48 17.65
CA ASN A 121 22.31 -11.85 17.84
C ASN A 121 21.51 -11.63 16.55
N ARG A 122 20.41 -12.36 16.39
CA ARG A 122 19.46 -12.08 15.33
C ARG A 122 18.88 -10.67 15.48
N ALA A 123 18.74 -9.99 14.35
CA ALA A 123 18.06 -8.70 14.27
C ALA A 123 16.56 -8.88 14.02
N VAL A 124 16.14 -10.04 13.50
CA VAL A 124 14.74 -10.39 13.20
C VAL A 124 14.43 -11.80 13.70
N ASP A 125 13.33 -11.93 14.44
CA ASP A 125 12.74 -13.21 14.83
C ASP A 125 11.20 -13.05 14.91
N ILE A 126 10.52 -13.34 13.81
CA ILE A 126 9.05 -13.22 13.73
C ILE A 126 8.47 -14.61 13.63
N LYS A 127 7.73 -15.00 14.68
CA LYS A 127 7.05 -16.27 14.77
C LYS A 127 5.74 -16.24 13.98
N LEU A 128 5.54 -17.22 13.10
CA LEU A 128 4.44 -17.30 12.14
C LEU A 128 3.72 -18.65 12.24
N LEU A 129 2.53 -18.69 11.68
CA LEU A 129 1.81 -19.94 11.47
C LEU A 129 2.26 -20.64 10.19
N GLU A 130 1.94 -21.92 10.09
CA GLU A 130 2.07 -22.66 8.85
C GLU A 130 1.05 -22.18 7.80
N PRO A 131 1.43 -22.03 6.51
CA PRO A 131 0.50 -21.65 5.45
C PRO A 131 -0.60 -22.72 5.29
N ASN A 132 -1.84 -22.27 5.05
CA ASN A 132 -2.99 -23.11 4.80
C ASN A 132 -3.49 -22.97 3.35
N LYS A 133 -3.38 -24.03 2.54
CA LYS A 133 -3.81 -24.04 1.14
C LYS A 133 -5.31 -23.82 0.95
N ASP A 134 -6.12 -24.26 1.91
CA ASP A 134 -7.57 -24.25 1.85
C ASP A 134 -8.18 -22.92 2.30
N THR A 135 -7.36 -21.97 2.74
CA THR A 135 -7.82 -20.64 3.10
C THR A 135 -8.48 -19.95 1.88
N PRO A 136 -9.73 -19.49 2.01
CA PRO A 136 -10.41 -18.84 0.91
C PRO A 136 -9.68 -17.53 0.51
N PRO A 137 -9.90 -17.04 -0.72
CA PRO A 137 -9.40 -15.73 -1.12
C PRO A 137 -9.82 -14.65 -0.13
N LEU A 138 -8.90 -13.76 0.22
CA LEU A 138 -9.18 -12.65 1.11
C LEU A 138 -10.17 -11.68 0.46
N ASN A 139 -11.23 -11.33 1.19
CA ASN A 139 -12.16 -10.29 0.73
C ASN A 139 -11.50 -8.90 0.81
N GLN A 140 -10.97 -8.42 -0.30
CA GLN A 140 -10.33 -7.10 -0.38
C GLN A 140 -11.31 -5.95 -0.12
N ASP A 141 -12.61 -6.11 -0.43
CA ASP A 141 -13.59 -5.02 -0.29
C ASP A 141 -13.85 -4.69 1.17
N GLY A 142 -13.84 -5.70 2.05
CA GLY A 142 -13.99 -5.50 3.50
C GLY A 142 -12.92 -4.60 4.13
N HIS A 143 -11.79 -4.42 3.45
CA HIS A 143 -10.68 -3.57 3.92
C HIS A 143 -10.63 -2.18 3.26
N GLN A 144 -11.57 -1.87 2.36
CA GLN A 144 -11.63 -0.59 1.66
C GLN A 144 -12.45 0.43 2.46
N GLN A 145 -11.77 1.32 3.16
CA GLN A 145 -12.44 2.39 3.90
C GLN A 145 -12.75 3.59 2.98
N PRO A 146 -13.86 4.29 3.17
CA PRO A 146 -14.12 5.53 2.47
C PRO A 146 -13.00 6.53 2.68
N GLN A 147 -12.59 7.21 1.61
CA GLN A 147 -11.56 8.24 1.61
C GLN A 147 -12.23 9.61 1.49
N ALA A 148 -11.93 10.52 2.42
CA ALA A 148 -12.40 11.90 2.34
C ALA A 148 -11.82 12.61 1.10
N ILE A 149 -12.65 13.40 0.45
CA ILE A 149 -12.28 14.27 -0.67
C ILE A 149 -12.72 15.70 -0.38
N ALA A 150 -12.20 16.64 -1.16
CA ALA A 150 -12.62 18.04 -1.08
C ALA A 150 -14.12 18.15 -1.33
N GLN A 151 -14.77 19.05 -0.59
CA GLN A 151 -16.17 19.39 -0.85
C GLN A 151 -16.30 19.99 -2.27
N PRO A 152 -17.42 19.72 -2.97
CA PRO A 152 -17.68 20.36 -4.24
C PRO A 152 -17.71 21.89 -4.11
N VAL A 153 -17.32 22.54 -5.17
CA VAL A 153 -17.25 24.00 -5.23
C VAL A 153 -18.33 24.51 -6.18
N ALA A 154 -19.07 25.54 -5.75
CA ALA A 154 -19.98 26.25 -6.62
C ALA A 154 -19.17 26.89 -7.78
N LYS A 155 -19.69 26.76 -8.98
CA LYS A 155 -19.10 27.35 -10.19
C LYS A 155 -20.04 28.44 -10.74
N PRO A 156 -19.50 29.53 -11.29
CA PRO A 156 -20.32 30.57 -11.91
C PRO A 156 -21.25 30.02 -12.99
N VAL A 157 -22.43 30.56 -13.08
CA VAL A 157 -23.43 30.26 -14.13
C VAL A 157 -23.65 31.51 -14.97
N PRO A 158 -23.07 31.63 -16.14
CA PRO A 158 -23.30 32.77 -17.02
C PRO A 158 -24.70 32.73 -17.67
N PRO A 159 -25.33 33.86 -17.97
CA PRO A 159 -24.91 35.22 -17.60
C PRO A 159 -25.20 35.51 -16.11
N GLU A 160 -24.26 36.18 -15.46
CA GLU A 160 -24.43 36.64 -14.08
C GLU A 160 -24.88 38.13 -14.10
N VAL A 161 -25.95 38.42 -13.42
CA VAL A 161 -26.37 39.77 -13.13
C VAL A 161 -25.84 40.15 -11.74
N PRO A 162 -25.15 41.30 -11.58
CA PRO A 162 -24.69 41.70 -10.26
C PRO A 162 -25.84 41.76 -9.25
N PRO A 163 -25.66 41.15 -8.07
CA PRO A 163 -26.68 41.18 -7.04
C PRO A 163 -26.81 42.60 -6.49
N ILE A 164 -28.07 43.07 -6.39
CA ILE A 164 -28.37 44.35 -5.78
C ILE A 164 -28.10 44.24 -4.26
N GLY A 165 -27.41 45.24 -3.71
CA GLY A 165 -27.12 45.27 -2.27
C GLY A 165 -25.89 44.49 -1.81
N GLY A 166 -24.88 44.24 -2.71
CA GLY A 166 -23.56 43.75 -2.32
C GLY A 166 -23.43 42.26 -2.06
N ARG A 167 -24.41 41.42 -2.42
CA ARG A 167 -24.42 39.98 -2.17
C ARG A 167 -23.46 39.15 -3.03
N ALA A 168 -22.77 39.75 -4.00
CA ALA A 168 -21.79 39.06 -4.86
C ALA A 168 -20.64 38.41 -4.04
N ALA A 169 -20.24 39.06 -2.96
CA ALA A 169 -19.16 38.56 -2.09
C ALA A 169 -19.51 37.25 -1.38
N ASP A 170 -20.80 36.88 -1.27
CA ASP A 170 -21.28 35.72 -0.53
C ASP A 170 -21.57 34.51 -1.44
N GLY A 171 -21.10 34.51 -2.69
CA GLY A 171 -21.26 33.40 -3.64
C GLY A 171 -22.65 33.29 -4.27
N TRP A 172 -23.45 34.34 -4.25
CA TRP A 172 -24.76 34.39 -4.89
C TRP A 172 -24.63 34.60 -6.40
N SER A 173 -25.39 33.83 -7.17
CA SER A 173 -25.63 34.01 -8.60
C SER A 173 -27.05 34.54 -8.77
N CYS A 174 -27.21 35.72 -9.40
CA CYS A 174 -28.50 36.40 -9.47
C CYS A 174 -28.99 36.50 -10.91
N GLY A 175 -30.31 36.42 -11.06
CA GLY A 175 -31.04 36.74 -12.29
C GLY A 175 -31.49 38.21 -12.35
N GLU A 176 -32.11 38.56 -13.45
CA GLU A 176 -32.67 39.90 -13.64
C GLU A 176 -33.82 40.17 -12.71
N VAL A 177 -34.04 41.44 -12.35
CA VAL A 177 -35.21 41.87 -11.60
C VAL A 177 -36.45 41.61 -12.42
N ASN A 178 -37.47 41.00 -11.80
CA ASN A 178 -38.77 40.85 -12.44
C ASN A 178 -39.50 42.19 -12.43
N GLU A 179 -39.79 42.75 -13.63
CA GLU A 179 -40.37 44.07 -13.80
C GLU A 179 -41.78 44.22 -13.15
N LYS A 180 -42.57 43.11 -13.06
CA LYS A 180 -43.91 43.14 -12.51
C LYS A 180 -43.96 43.11 -11.00
N THR A 181 -43.03 42.43 -10.38
CA THR A 181 -43.03 42.18 -8.94
C THR A 181 -41.93 42.95 -8.22
N SER A 182 -40.96 43.49 -8.98
CA SER A 182 -39.76 44.17 -8.47
C SER A 182 -38.93 43.25 -7.55
N ILE A 183 -38.83 41.97 -7.91
CA ILE A 183 -38.03 41.00 -7.17
C ILE A 183 -36.83 40.56 -8.00
N GLN A 184 -35.61 40.66 -7.44
CA GLN A 184 -34.41 40.05 -7.98
C GLN A 184 -34.23 38.67 -7.39
N PRO A 185 -34.23 37.60 -8.21
CA PRO A 185 -33.91 36.25 -7.73
C PRO A 185 -32.40 36.07 -7.61
N CYS A 186 -31.96 35.40 -6.56
CA CYS A 186 -30.58 34.94 -6.43
C CYS A 186 -30.58 33.50 -5.90
N SER A 187 -29.58 32.71 -6.32
CA SER A 187 -29.36 31.38 -5.79
C SER A 187 -27.91 31.17 -5.41
N ARG A 188 -27.66 30.27 -4.48
CA ARG A 188 -26.31 29.77 -4.17
C ARG A 188 -26.37 28.33 -3.67
N LEU A 189 -25.22 27.66 -3.73
CA LEU A 189 -25.02 26.36 -3.12
C LEU A 189 -23.97 26.52 -2.02
N VAL A 190 -24.31 26.12 -0.80
CA VAL A 190 -23.43 26.24 0.36
C VAL A 190 -23.16 24.86 0.90
N PRO A 191 -21.88 24.46 1.04
CA PRO A 191 -21.55 23.26 1.82
C PRO A 191 -22.12 23.39 3.24
N ASP A 192 -22.97 22.47 3.64
CA ASP A 192 -23.66 22.54 4.92
C ASP A 192 -23.58 21.20 5.66
N SER A 193 -22.77 21.19 6.71
CA SER A 193 -22.61 20.06 7.61
C SER A 193 -23.47 20.17 8.88
N SER A 194 -24.51 21.04 8.87
CA SER A 194 -25.37 21.21 10.03
C SER A 194 -26.19 19.95 10.34
N GLU A 195 -26.52 19.77 11.61
CA GLU A 195 -27.39 18.68 12.07
C GLU A 195 -28.78 18.73 11.38
N LYS A 196 -29.27 19.94 11.07
CA LYS A 196 -30.52 20.14 10.36
C LYS A 196 -30.50 19.54 8.96
N THR A 197 -29.44 19.86 8.16
CA THR A 197 -29.26 19.32 6.80
C THR A 197 -29.05 17.83 6.81
N ARG A 198 -28.26 17.32 7.76
CA ARG A 198 -28.05 15.88 7.95
C ARG A 198 -29.37 15.17 8.26
N THR A 199 -30.12 15.68 9.18
CA THR A 199 -31.43 15.10 9.56
C THR A 199 -32.38 15.09 8.38
N ALA A 200 -32.45 16.18 7.60
CA ALA A 200 -33.25 16.25 6.39
C ALA A 200 -32.84 15.15 5.39
N LEU A 201 -31.57 15.02 5.07
CA LEU A 201 -31.07 14.01 4.12
C LEU A 201 -31.14 12.56 4.65
N THR A 202 -31.27 12.34 5.95
CA THR A 202 -31.45 11.01 6.53
C THR A 202 -32.93 10.59 6.60
N LYS A 203 -33.81 11.51 6.98
CA LYS A 203 -35.22 11.22 7.26
C LYS A 203 -36.19 11.61 6.12
N GLY A 204 -35.74 12.48 5.20
CA GLY A 204 -36.66 13.03 4.20
C GLY A 204 -37.83 13.77 4.85
N THR A 205 -38.97 13.77 4.16
CA THR A 205 -40.21 14.32 4.65
C THR A 205 -41.12 13.26 5.29
N GLY A 206 -40.55 12.18 5.89
CA GLY A 206 -41.30 11.17 6.66
C GLY A 206 -41.17 9.72 6.17
N ALA A 207 -40.56 9.47 5.01
CA ALA A 207 -40.21 8.12 4.55
C ALA A 207 -38.71 7.96 4.48
N ALA A 208 -38.20 6.71 4.68
CA ALA A 208 -36.81 6.41 4.47
C ALA A 208 -36.40 6.72 3.03
N LEU A 209 -35.38 7.52 2.84
CA LEU A 209 -34.88 7.89 1.52
C LEU A 209 -34.15 6.70 0.85
N PRO A 210 -34.38 6.46 -0.44
CA PRO A 210 -33.64 5.47 -1.17
C PRO A 210 -32.19 5.94 -1.34
N HIS A 211 -31.22 5.11 -0.90
CA HIS A 211 -29.80 5.35 -1.12
C HIS A 211 -29.30 4.53 -2.30
N LEU A 212 -28.60 5.17 -3.23
CA LEU A 212 -27.85 4.50 -4.31
C LEU A 212 -26.61 3.80 -3.74
N VAL A 213 -26.03 4.39 -2.68
CA VAL A 213 -24.83 3.96 -1.99
C VAL A 213 -25.14 3.84 -0.49
N ASP A 214 -25.24 2.61 0.01
CA ASP A 214 -25.72 2.32 1.38
C ASP A 214 -24.92 3.01 2.49
N TRP A 215 -23.60 3.09 2.35
CA TRP A 215 -22.73 3.70 3.36
C TRP A 215 -22.78 5.24 3.36
N CYS A 216 -23.48 5.88 2.44
CA CYS A 216 -23.73 7.33 2.46
C CYS A 216 -24.67 7.76 3.58
N ALA A 217 -25.49 6.85 4.12
CA ALA A 217 -26.43 7.18 5.18
C ALA A 217 -25.70 7.79 6.40
N GLY A 218 -26.02 9.04 6.71
CA GLY A 218 -25.43 9.77 7.84
C GLY A 218 -24.05 10.41 7.62
N LEU A 219 -23.46 10.31 6.42
CA LEU A 219 -22.22 11.02 6.09
C LEU A 219 -22.51 12.48 5.73
N MET A 220 -21.73 13.39 6.32
CA MET A 220 -21.89 14.85 6.14
C MET A 220 -20.83 15.43 5.18
N ASN A 221 -19.70 14.77 5.03
CA ASN A 221 -18.59 15.20 4.19
C ASN A 221 -18.47 14.32 2.95
N SER A 222 -17.84 14.84 1.91
CA SER A 222 -17.62 14.10 0.68
C SER A 222 -16.59 12.99 0.86
N HIS A 223 -16.96 11.76 0.46
CA HIS A 223 -16.13 10.58 0.53
C HIS A 223 -16.29 9.74 -0.72
N ILE A 224 -15.22 9.06 -1.11
CA ILE A 224 -15.22 8.08 -2.20
C ILE A 224 -14.67 6.72 -1.76
N LYS A 225 -15.17 5.67 -2.39
CA LYS A 225 -14.51 4.37 -2.59
C LYS A 225 -14.18 4.22 -4.06
N ARG A 226 -13.58 3.13 -4.46
CA ARG A 226 -13.15 2.94 -5.86
C ARG A 226 -14.30 3.02 -6.87
N TYR A 227 -15.50 2.61 -6.48
CA TYR A 227 -16.69 2.54 -7.35
C TYR A 227 -17.90 3.29 -6.81
N GLU A 228 -17.80 3.94 -5.70
CA GLU A 228 -18.92 4.61 -5.04
C GLU A 228 -18.47 5.95 -4.50
N ALA A 229 -19.34 6.96 -4.64
CA ALA A 229 -19.14 8.28 -4.06
C ALA A 229 -20.35 8.71 -3.27
N CYS A 230 -20.09 9.32 -2.11
CA CYS A 230 -21.01 10.09 -1.33
C CYS A 230 -20.49 11.54 -1.38
N ILE A 231 -21.19 12.41 -2.09
CA ILE A 231 -20.73 13.77 -2.36
C ILE A 231 -21.55 14.71 -1.49
N GLY A 232 -21.01 15.03 -0.38
CA GLY A 232 -21.37 16.00 0.64
C GLY A 232 -22.83 16.37 0.87
N SER A 233 -23.07 17.02 1.98
CA SER A 233 -24.32 17.71 2.25
C SER A 233 -24.20 19.17 1.84
N PHE A 234 -25.15 19.64 1.05
CA PHE A 234 -25.25 21.05 0.63
C PHE A 234 -26.60 21.61 1.01
N THR A 235 -26.65 22.91 1.16
CA THR A 235 -27.93 23.65 1.10
C THR A 235 -27.97 24.45 -0.20
N PHE A 236 -28.94 24.15 -1.06
CA PHE A 236 -29.30 25.02 -2.16
C PHE A 236 -30.23 26.09 -1.63
N GLU A 237 -29.86 27.35 -1.78
CA GLU A 237 -30.65 28.50 -1.36
C GLU A 237 -31.11 29.27 -2.59
N TYR A 238 -32.37 29.65 -2.58
CA TYR A 238 -33.00 30.57 -3.53
C TYR A 238 -33.68 31.69 -2.77
N VAL A 239 -33.40 32.91 -3.16
CA VAL A 239 -34.01 34.09 -2.51
C VAL A 239 -34.57 35.07 -3.54
N GLY A 240 -35.69 35.68 -3.20
CA GLY A 240 -36.25 36.84 -3.90
C GLY A 240 -35.95 38.11 -3.10
N VAL A 241 -35.05 38.96 -3.59
CA VAL A 241 -34.75 40.27 -2.98
C VAL A 241 -35.76 41.29 -3.48
N VAL A 242 -36.56 41.87 -2.62
CA VAL A 242 -37.52 42.93 -3.00
C VAL A 242 -36.79 44.23 -3.23
N VAL A 243 -36.97 44.83 -4.43
CA VAL A 243 -36.29 46.02 -4.89
C VAL A 243 -37.26 47.17 -5.08
N LYS A 244 -36.90 48.38 -4.65
CA LYS A 244 -37.62 49.62 -4.93
C LYS A 244 -36.64 50.67 -5.39
N ASP A 245 -36.94 51.31 -6.50
CA ASP A 245 -36.10 52.35 -7.10
C ASP A 245 -34.65 51.90 -7.31
N GLY A 246 -34.44 50.64 -7.73
CA GLY A 246 -33.12 50.02 -7.95
C GLY A 246 -32.35 49.68 -6.68
N LYS A 247 -32.97 49.78 -5.50
CA LYS A 247 -32.32 49.49 -4.20
C LYS A 247 -33.09 48.40 -3.44
N PRO A 248 -32.39 47.49 -2.67
CA PRO A 248 -33.07 46.52 -1.86
C PRO A 248 -33.86 47.21 -0.74
N THR A 249 -35.10 46.74 -0.49
CA THR A 249 -35.97 47.24 0.59
C THR A 249 -35.60 46.68 1.96
N GLY A 250 -34.80 45.63 2.01
CA GLY A 250 -34.50 44.82 3.19
C GLY A 250 -35.39 43.58 3.30
N GLU A 251 -36.49 43.50 2.54
CA GLU A 251 -37.34 42.31 2.50
C GLU A 251 -36.69 41.23 1.59
N VAL A 252 -36.62 39.98 2.09
CA VAL A 252 -36.07 38.83 1.38
C VAL A 252 -36.97 37.64 1.56
N LEU A 253 -37.44 37.08 0.45
CA LEU A 253 -38.22 35.86 0.40
C LEU A 253 -37.27 34.68 0.26
N ASN A 254 -37.32 33.73 1.19
CA ASN A 254 -36.32 32.64 1.26
C ASN A 254 -36.94 31.30 0.87
N ALA A 255 -36.15 30.48 0.15
CA ALA A 255 -36.39 29.06 -0.04
C ALA A 255 -35.09 28.31 0.04
N SER A 256 -35.10 27.10 0.60
CA SER A 256 -33.91 26.27 0.72
C SER A 256 -34.21 24.78 0.70
N TRP A 257 -33.25 24.00 0.17
CA TRP A 257 -33.29 22.55 0.11
C TRP A 257 -31.96 21.97 0.60
N ALA A 258 -32.04 20.91 1.40
CA ALA A 258 -30.89 20.04 1.61
C ALA A 258 -30.66 19.19 0.35
N VAL A 259 -29.44 19.15 -0.12
CA VAL A 259 -29.02 18.43 -1.34
C VAL A 259 -28.00 17.38 -0.99
N GLY A 260 -28.25 16.14 -1.41
CA GLY A 260 -27.30 15.02 -1.34
C GLY A 260 -27.03 14.47 -2.73
N GLN A 261 -25.81 14.13 -3.04
CA GLN A 261 -25.40 13.54 -4.32
C GLN A 261 -24.66 12.22 -4.07
N GLN A 262 -25.00 11.18 -4.85
CA GLN A 262 -24.39 9.87 -4.79
C GLN A 262 -24.08 9.38 -6.19
N VAL A 263 -22.96 8.67 -6.36
CA VAL A 263 -22.57 8.11 -7.65
C VAL A 263 -22.11 6.65 -7.47
N LYS A 264 -22.57 5.76 -8.34
CA LYS A 264 -22.20 4.35 -8.36
C LYS A 264 -21.66 3.97 -9.73
N LEU A 265 -20.41 3.52 -9.74
CA LEU A 265 -19.66 3.08 -10.90
C LEU A 265 -19.59 1.55 -10.94
N ALA A 266 -19.16 0.99 -12.08
CA ALA A 266 -18.92 -0.44 -12.22
C ALA A 266 -17.57 -0.74 -12.88
N ALA A 267 -16.90 -1.79 -12.40
CA ALA A 267 -15.62 -2.23 -12.92
C ALA A 267 -15.70 -2.79 -14.36
N ASN A 268 -16.89 -3.20 -14.78
CA ASN A 268 -17.17 -3.91 -16.04
C ASN A 268 -18.28 -3.27 -16.87
N SER A 269 -18.55 -1.98 -16.68
CA SER A 269 -19.53 -1.22 -17.46
C SER A 269 -19.03 0.17 -17.77
N ALA A 270 -19.27 0.64 -18.98
CA ALA A 270 -19.09 2.04 -19.38
C ALA A 270 -20.21 2.94 -18.84
N THR A 271 -21.31 2.35 -18.34
CA THR A 271 -22.46 3.08 -17.80
C THR A 271 -22.37 3.10 -16.29
N PHE A 272 -22.68 4.25 -15.69
CA PHE A 272 -22.71 4.46 -14.25
C PHE A 272 -23.88 5.38 -13.88
N THR A 273 -24.35 5.29 -12.63
CA THR A 273 -25.55 5.98 -12.15
C THR A 273 -25.18 7.09 -11.19
N GLU A 274 -25.80 8.26 -11.35
CA GLU A 274 -25.81 9.38 -10.41
C GLU A 274 -27.21 9.56 -9.82
N GLN A 275 -27.28 9.85 -8.52
CA GLN A 275 -28.52 10.16 -7.80
C GLN A 275 -28.37 11.48 -7.07
N ILE A 276 -29.40 12.34 -7.17
CA ILE A 276 -29.54 13.55 -6.38
C ILE A 276 -30.83 13.47 -5.56
N THR A 277 -30.69 13.84 -4.29
CA THR A 277 -31.80 13.95 -3.35
C THR A 277 -32.00 15.41 -2.96
N LEU A 278 -33.23 15.90 -3.08
CA LEU A 278 -33.65 17.27 -2.73
C LEU A 278 -34.69 17.19 -1.63
N VAL A 279 -34.37 17.69 -0.44
CA VAL A 279 -35.29 17.74 0.69
C VAL A 279 -35.58 19.20 1.03
N PRO A 280 -36.83 19.67 0.89
CA PRO A 280 -37.17 21.05 1.22
C PRO A 280 -36.95 21.31 2.71
N MET A 281 -36.39 22.47 3.04
CA MET A 281 -36.11 22.89 4.41
C MET A 281 -36.93 24.12 4.82
N GLN A 282 -37.19 25.01 3.86
CA GLN A 282 -37.94 26.23 4.04
C GLN A 282 -38.41 26.76 2.68
N ILE A 283 -39.60 27.29 2.60
CA ILE A 283 -40.13 28.06 1.46
C ILE A 283 -41.05 29.14 1.99
N ASP A 284 -40.76 30.39 1.67
CA ASP A 284 -41.62 31.52 2.04
C ASP A 284 -42.94 31.49 1.24
N ALA A 285 -44.05 31.65 1.93
CA ALA A 285 -45.38 31.63 1.33
C ALA A 285 -45.57 32.72 0.23
N LYS A 286 -44.86 33.83 0.34
CA LYS A 286 -44.88 34.92 -0.66
C LYS A 286 -44.25 34.54 -1.99
N LEU A 287 -43.45 33.50 -2.05
CA LEU A 287 -42.92 32.92 -3.31
C LEU A 287 -44.00 32.16 -4.08
N VAL A 288 -45.16 31.89 -3.45
CA VAL A 288 -46.31 31.13 -3.98
C VAL A 288 -45.95 29.67 -4.23
N SER A 289 -45.00 29.40 -5.12
CA SER A 289 -44.38 28.09 -5.34
C SER A 289 -42.97 28.28 -5.82
N VAL A 290 -42.12 27.25 -5.66
CA VAL A 290 -40.82 27.20 -6.28
C VAL A 290 -40.70 25.91 -7.06
N THR A 291 -40.33 26.01 -8.33
CA THR A 291 -40.03 24.88 -9.21
C THR A 291 -38.54 24.82 -9.43
N LEU A 292 -37.96 23.62 -9.37
CA LEU A 292 -36.53 23.37 -9.67
C LEU A 292 -36.40 22.65 -11.01
N ASP A 293 -35.47 23.12 -11.86
CA ASP A 293 -34.95 22.39 -13.02
C ASP A 293 -33.55 21.93 -12.68
N VAL A 294 -33.33 20.62 -12.68
CA VAL A 294 -32.04 20.01 -12.33
C VAL A 294 -31.44 19.34 -13.57
N ARG A 295 -30.26 19.76 -13.93
CA ARG A 295 -29.52 19.25 -15.08
C ARG A 295 -28.22 18.60 -14.63
N PHE A 296 -28.07 17.34 -14.99
CA PHE A 296 -26.87 16.56 -14.83
C PHE A 296 -26.01 16.70 -16.09
N ASP A 297 -24.70 16.79 -15.91
CA ASP A 297 -23.79 16.95 -17.04
C ASP A 297 -22.46 16.26 -16.75
N CYS A 298 -22.03 15.39 -17.63
CA CYS A 298 -20.67 14.86 -17.60
C CYS A 298 -19.76 15.67 -18.55
N MET A 299 -19.57 16.91 -18.31
CA MET A 299 -18.72 17.99 -18.88
C MET A 299 -17.87 17.69 -20.14
N MET A 300 -18.04 16.53 -20.80
CA MET A 300 -17.31 16.09 -22.01
C MET A 300 -18.31 15.46 -23.00
N PRO A 301 -19.11 16.22 -23.71
CA PRO A 301 -20.24 15.73 -24.52
C PRO A 301 -19.84 14.75 -25.61
N ASP A 302 -18.60 14.84 -26.17
CA ASP A 302 -18.09 13.90 -27.18
C ASP A 302 -17.60 12.57 -26.57
N ARG A 303 -17.49 12.50 -25.26
CA ARG A 303 -16.90 11.36 -24.52
C ARG A 303 -17.90 10.69 -23.61
N CYS A 304 -18.96 11.37 -23.24
CA CYS A 304 -19.96 10.91 -22.31
C CYS A 304 -21.33 11.40 -22.74
N SER A 305 -22.32 10.51 -22.69
CA SER A 305 -23.73 10.81 -22.93
C SER A 305 -24.55 10.65 -21.66
N ASN A 306 -25.56 11.47 -21.52
CA ASN A 306 -26.55 11.41 -20.45
C ASN A 306 -27.77 10.65 -20.95
N GLY A 307 -28.23 9.66 -20.20
CA GLY A 307 -29.50 8.98 -20.40
C GLY A 307 -30.69 9.86 -19.95
N PRO A 308 -31.91 9.36 -20.12
CA PRO A 308 -33.06 10.02 -19.53
C PRO A 308 -32.96 10.03 -18.00
N HIS A 309 -33.32 11.17 -17.36
CA HIS A 309 -33.40 11.23 -15.92
C HIS A 309 -34.83 10.88 -15.47
N ALA A 310 -34.91 10.13 -14.38
CA ALA A 310 -36.18 9.78 -13.74
C ALA A 310 -36.25 10.45 -12.36
N TRP A 311 -37.38 11.02 -12.03
CA TRP A 311 -37.66 11.64 -10.73
C TRP A 311 -38.74 10.88 -10.00
N ASP A 312 -38.48 10.60 -8.72
CA ASP A 312 -39.48 10.22 -7.72
C ASP A 312 -39.73 11.46 -6.84
N GLY A 313 -40.96 11.94 -6.84
CA GLY A 313 -41.35 13.23 -6.30
C GLY A 313 -41.32 14.39 -7.31
N ALA A 314 -42.29 15.27 -7.23
CA ALA A 314 -42.38 16.44 -8.09
C ALA A 314 -41.27 17.46 -7.77
N LEU A 315 -40.81 18.21 -8.79
CA LEU A 315 -39.84 19.28 -8.64
C LEU A 315 -40.47 20.65 -8.39
N VAL A 316 -41.69 20.68 -7.81
CA VAL A 316 -42.44 21.89 -7.46
C VAL A 316 -42.93 21.79 -6.03
N TRP A 317 -42.71 22.82 -5.24
CA TRP A 317 -43.15 22.93 -3.85
C TRP A 317 -43.98 24.21 -3.66
N LEU A 318 -45.07 24.08 -2.94
CA LEU A 318 -45.97 25.21 -2.65
C LEU A 318 -45.51 25.93 -1.37
N GLY A 319 -45.57 27.25 -1.37
CA GLY A 319 -45.26 28.04 -0.18
C GLY A 319 -46.26 27.81 0.97
N THR A 320 -47.46 27.32 0.67
CA THR A 320 -48.50 26.93 1.65
C THR A 320 -48.29 25.54 2.27
N ASP A 321 -47.48 24.67 1.59
CA ASP A 321 -47.10 23.34 2.08
C ASP A 321 -45.65 23.03 1.69
N PRO A 322 -44.69 23.75 2.30
CA PRO A 322 -43.31 23.75 1.84
C PRO A 322 -42.56 22.44 2.06
N LEU A 323 -43.03 21.58 2.96
CA LEU A 323 -42.35 20.32 3.32
C LEU A 323 -43.12 19.07 2.83
N SER A 324 -43.98 19.23 1.81
CA SER A 324 -44.91 18.20 1.34
C SER A 324 -44.26 16.89 0.90
N HIS A 325 -43.06 16.94 0.28
CA HIS A 325 -42.39 15.75 -0.25
C HIS A 325 -40.90 15.99 -0.48
N THR A 326 -40.18 14.90 -0.65
CA THR A 326 -38.76 14.85 -1.10
C THR A 326 -38.73 14.44 -2.57
N ALA A 327 -37.83 15.01 -3.35
CA ALA A 327 -37.56 14.58 -4.73
C ALA A 327 -36.23 13.86 -4.84
N VAL A 328 -36.24 12.69 -5.49
CA VAL A 328 -35.05 11.89 -5.76
C VAL A 328 -34.93 11.68 -7.27
N GLY A 329 -33.84 12.20 -7.86
CA GLY A 329 -33.53 12.07 -9.28
C GLY A 329 -32.41 11.06 -9.53
N LYS A 330 -32.55 10.24 -10.57
CA LYS A 330 -31.51 9.32 -11.04
C LYS A 330 -31.27 9.51 -12.53
N ILE A 331 -30.00 9.39 -12.91
CA ILE A 331 -29.58 9.43 -14.31
C ILE A 331 -28.44 8.43 -14.52
N ASP A 332 -28.42 7.82 -15.69
CA ASP A 332 -27.29 7.01 -16.14
C ASP A 332 -26.44 7.82 -17.12
N HIS A 333 -25.13 7.83 -16.84
CA HIS A 333 -24.12 8.36 -17.75
C HIS A 333 -23.43 7.21 -18.47
N THR A 334 -23.12 7.37 -19.75
CA THR A 334 -22.42 6.35 -20.52
C THR A 334 -21.19 6.94 -21.20
N TRP A 335 -20.00 6.40 -20.85
CA TRP A 335 -18.76 6.72 -21.53
C TRP A 335 -18.75 6.15 -22.94
N SER A 336 -18.40 6.97 -23.96
CA SER A 336 -18.42 6.58 -25.36
C SER A 336 -17.35 5.52 -25.74
N GLY A 337 -16.26 5.42 -24.95
CA GLY A 337 -15.15 4.52 -25.25
C GLY A 337 -14.34 4.91 -26.49
N ALA A 338 -14.47 6.12 -27.01
CA ALA A 338 -13.73 6.59 -28.17
C ALA A 338 -12.21 6.55 -27.96
N ASN A 339 -11.74 6.85 -26.76
CA ASN A 339 -10.35 6.72 -26.35
C ASN A 339 -10.12 5.39 -25.58
N LYS A 340 -8.84 5.08 -25.30
CA LYS A 340 -8.47 3.97 -24.40
C LYS A 340 -8.84 4.26 -22.94
N ALA A 341 -8.78 5.52 -22.54
CA ALA A 341 -9.23 6.03 -21.24
C ALA A 341 -9.56 7.51 -21.33
N ASP A 342 -10.52 7.95 -20.52
CA ASP A 342 -10.87 9.36 -20.32
C ASP A 342 -11.15 9.61 -18.83
N THR A 343 -10.92 10.85 -18.38
CA THR A 343 -11.35 11.33 -17.07
C THR A 343 -12.53 12.28 -17.28
N LEU A 344 -13.64 11.98 -16.62
CA LEU A 344 -14.90 12.69 -16.74
C LEU A 344 -15.15 13.52 -15.48
N ASP A 345 -15.56 14.78 -15.65
CA ASP A 345 -16.00 15.64 -14.57
C ASP A 345 -17.54 15.67 -14.52
N LEU A 346 -18.10 15.37 -13.36
CA LEU A 346 -19.54 15.42 -13.12
C LEU A 346 -19.91 16.81 -12.59
N SER A 347 -20.92 17.40 -13.20
CA SER A 347 -21.44 18.70 -12.83
C SER A 347 -22.96 18.67 -12.73
N THR A 348 -23.51 19.32 -11.73
CA THR A 348 -24.96 19.48 -11.59
C THR A 348 -25.32 20.95 -11.53
N LYS A 349 -26.37 21.34 -12.28
CA LYS A 349 -26.94 22.69 -12.28
C LYS A 349 -28.36 22.62 -11.76
N ILE A 350 -28.70 23.45 -10.77
CA ILE A 350 -30.07 23.67 -10.31
C ILE A 350 -30.49 25.07 -10.70
N THR A 351 -31.63 25.18 -11.38
CA THR A 351 -32.30 26.47 -11.68
C THR A 351 -33.63 26.52 -10.93
N ALA A 352 -33.81 27.54 -10.13
CA ALA A 352 -35.06 27.75 -9.40
C ALA A 352 -35.94 28.81 -10.09
N TYR A 353 -37.25 28.58 -10.10
CA TYR A 353 -38.26 29.47 -10.65
C TYR A 353 -39.36 29.73 -9.60
N SER A 354 -39.90 30.94 -9.61
CA SER A 354 -41.09 31.28 -8.84
C SER A 354 -42.03 32.09 -9.71
N PRO A 355 -43.36 32.03 -9.52
CA PRO A 355 -44.30 32.88 -10.25
C PRO A 355 -44.07 34.39 -10.04
N VAL A 356 -43.39 34.75 -8.95
CA VAL A 356 -43.13 36.15 -8.57
C VAL A 356 -41.67 36.60 -8.83
N ALA A 357 -40.79 35.72 -9.28
CA ALA A 357 -39.40 36.06 -9.52
C ALA A 357 -38.82 35.29 -10.73
N ASN A 358 -37.94 35.94 -11.46
CA ASN A 358 -37.24 35.37 -12.61
C ASN A 358 -36.39 34.16 -12.19
N PRO A 359 -35.85 33.33 -13.14
CA PRO A 359 -34.97 32.23 -12.81
C PRO A 359 -33.66 32.68 -12.18
N ALA A 360 -33.12 31.88 -11.21
CA ALA A 360 -31.75 31.96 -10.76
C ALA A 360 -31.16 30.54 -10.66
N ALA A 361 -29.89 30.40 -11.02
CA ALA A 361 -29.25 29.10 -11.12
C ALA A 361 -27.90 29.02 -10.39
N SER A 362 -27.64 27.88 -9.82
CA SER A 362 -26.31 27.52 -9.29
C SER A 362 -25.83 26.22 -9.89
N ARG A 363 -24.52 26.09 -10.03
CA ARG A 363 -23.85 24.87 -10.51
C ARG A 363 -22.77 24.49 -9.52
N TRP A 364 -22.55 23.19 -9.34
CA TRP A 364 -21.39 22.68 -8.64
C TRP A 364 -20.69 21.58 -9.43
N GLN A 365 -19.43 21.35 -9.10
CA GLN A 365 -18.59 20.32 -9.64
C GLN A 365 -17.85 19.61 -8.51
N ALA A 366 -17.83 18.28 -8.54
CA ALA A 366 -17.17 17.47 -7.53
C ALA A 366 -15.73 17.14 -7.95
N ASP A 367 -14.82 18.13 -7.89
CA ASP A 367 -13.42 18.00 -8.34
C ASP A 367 -12.66 16.83 -7.69
N GLY A 368 -13.07 16.39 -6.49
CA GLY A 368 -12.51 15.23 -5.79
C GLY A 368 -13.05 13.88 -6.27
N ALA A 369 -14.19 13.86 -6.98
CA ALA A 369 -14.90 12.67 -7.43
C ALA A 369 -14.87 12.52 -8.97
N GLN A 370 -13.74 12.84 -9.60
CA GLN A 370 -13.55 12.63 -11.03
C GLN A 370 -13.61 11.15 -11.39
N VAL A 371 -14.37 10.82 -12.42
CA VAL A 371 -14.57 9.46 -12.92
C VAL A 371 -13.59 9.17 -14.04
N ARG A 372 -12.72 8.18 -13.86
CA ARG A 372 -11.92 7.64 -14.96
C ARG A 372 -12.60 6.40 -15.51
N CYS A 373 -12.92 6.41 -16.80
CA CYS A 373 -13.35 5.24 -17.55
C CYS A 373 -12.22 4.76 -18.45
N ASP A 374 -12.02 3.43 -18.56
CA ASP A 374 -10.95 2.85 -19.37
C ASP A 374 -11.34 1.49 -19.97
N LYS A 375 -10.61 1.09 -21.01
CA LYS A 375 -10.56 -0.26 -21.59
C LYS A 375 -9.12 -0.77 -21.69
N ILE A 376 -8.26 -0.34 -20.75
CA ILE A 376 -6.82 -0.69 -20.65
C ILE A 376 -6.63 -1.86 -19.69
N SER A 377 -7.21 -1.76 -18.48
CA SER A 377 -7.08 -2.80 -17.45
C SER A 377 -7.82 -4.10 -17.82
N SER A 378 -8.84 -4.00 -18.68
CA SER A 378 -9.61 -5.11 -19.24
C SER A 378 -10.16 -4.70 -20.60
N THR A 379 -10.39 -5.66 -21.50
CA THR A 379 -11.11 -5.44 -22.77
C THR A 379 -12.53 -4.97 -22.55
N THR A 380 -13.16 -5.35 -21.44
CA THR A 380 -14.47 -4.82 -21.01
C THR A 380 -14.27 -3.42 -20.44
N PRO A 381 -14.97 -2.41 -20.96
CA PRO A 381 -14.95 -1.06 -20.40
C PRO A 381 -15.40 -1.05 -18.94
N GLY A 382 -14.85 -0.12 -18.15
CA GLY A 382 -15.28 0.11 -16.78
C GLY A 382 -14.84 1.45 -16.27
N CYS A 383 -15.50 1.95 -15.21
CA CYS A 383 -15.26 3.26 -14.65
C CYS A 383 -14.87 3.19 -13.18
N THR A 384 -14.00 4.09 -12.72
CA THR A 384 -13.50 4.16 -11.33
C THR A 384 -13.32 5.59 -10.86
N PHE A 385 -13.42 5.82 -9.56
CA PHE A 385 -12.87 7.04 -8.94
C PHE A 385 -11.35 6.87 -8.80
N HIS A 386 -10.58 7.34 -9.77
CA HIS A 386 -9.15 7.08 -9.85
C HIS A 386 -8.33 7.77 -8.74
N LYS A 387 -8.86 8.81 -8.11
CA LYS A 387 -8.25 9.46 -6.94
C LYS A 387 -8.38 8.64 -5.65
N TYR A 388 -9.26 7.62 -5.63
CA TYR A 388 -9.30 6.69 -4.53
C TYR A 388 -8.09 5.74 -4.58
N ILE A 389 -7.37 5.66 -3.48
CA ILE A 389 -6.18 4.80 -3.33
C ILE A 389 -6.60 3.51 -2.61
N PRO A 390 -6.76 2.38 -3.32
CA PRO A 390 -7.17 1.13 -2.71
C PRO A 390 -6.06 0.51 -1.86
N THR A 391 -6.44 -0.30 -0.87
CA THR A 391 -5.50 -1.03 -0.02
C THR A 391 -5.41 -2.49 -0.45
N TRP A 392 -4.21 -2.93 -0.82
CA TRP A 392 -3.89 -4.35 -0.96
C TRP A 392 -3.63 -4.94 0.42
N VAL A 393 -4.49 -5.85 0.87
CA VAL A 393 -4.28 -6.62 2.10
C VAL A 393 -3.82 -8.01 1.72
N MET A 394 -2.63 -8.39 2.20
CA MET A 394 -2.05 -9.70 1.90
C MET A 394 -2.70 -10.77 2.78
N ASN A 395 -2.94 -11.95 2.20
CA ASN A 395 -3.55 -13.07 2.91
C ASN A 395 -2.51 -13.77 3.78
N PHE A 396 -2.52 -13.46 5.08
CA PHE A 396 -1.56 -14.00 6.04
C PHE A 396 -1.68 -15.53 6.19
N ASP A 397 -2.89 -16.10 6.20
CA ASP A 397 -3.08 -17.54 6.41
C ASP A 397 -2.53 -18.36 5.23
N LYS A 398 -2.54 -17.77 4.03
CA LYS A 398 -1.98 -18.39 2.81
C LYS A 398 -0.50 -18.15 2.62
N THR A 399 -0.03 -16.94 2.98
CA THR A 399 1.32 -16.47 2.65
C THR A 399 2.04 -15.84 3.84
N PRO A 400 2.08 -16.50 5.02
CA PRO A 400 2.54 -15.88 6.27
C PRO A 400 3.95 -15.28 6.17
N ALA A 401 4.89 -15.98 5.52
CA ALA A 401 6.27 -15.53 5.42
C ALA A 401 6.43 -14.30 4.53
N ALA A 402 5.73 -14.27 3.37
CA ALA A 402 5.77 -13.13 2.47
C ALA A 402 5.10 -11.89 3.11
N VAL A 403 3.98 -12.10 3.85
CA VAL A 403 3.31 -11.02 4.59
C VAL A 403 4.22 -10.47 5.69
N ALA A 404 4.90 -11.34 6.44
CA ALA A 404 5.83 -10.93 7.51
C ALA A 404 7.04 -10.16 6.95
N HIS A 405 7.61 -10.63 5.82
CA HIS A 405 8.71 -9.95 5.14
C HIS A 405 8.29 -8.55 4.68
N ALA A 406 7.16 -8.46 3.96
CA ALA A 406 6.66 -7.18 3.47
C ALA A 406 6.30 -6.21 4.61
N TRP A 407 5.67 -6.70 5.69
CA TRP A 407 5.41 -5.92 6.89
C TRP A 407 6.69 -5.38 7.54
N LEU A 408 7.72 -6.24 7.71
CA LEU A 408 9.01 -5.84 8.29
C LEU A 408 9.63 -4.69 7.49
N ILE A 409 9.72 -4.85 6.17
CA ILE A 409 10.32 -3.85 5.28
C ILE A 409 9.52 -2.55 5.31
N GLN A 410 8.18 -2.61 5.18
CA GLN A 410 7.34 -1.42 5.23
C GLN A 410 7.47 -0.68 6.58
N SER A 411 7.46 -1.43 7.69
CA SER A 411 7.39 -0.84 9.03
C SER A 411 8.75 -0.34 9.53
N LYS A 412 9.84 -0.97 9.08
CA LYS A 412 11.18 -0.74 9.62
C LYS A 412 12.01 0.22 8.79
N LEU A 413 11.90 0.18 7.46
CA LEU A 413 12.76 0.98 6.59
C LEU A 413 12.26 2.43 6.44
N PRO A 414 13.16 3.41 6.24
CA PRO A 414 12.82 4.83 6.27
C PRO A 414 11.93 5.30 5.12
N ASN A 415 11.88 4.56 4.01
CA ASN A 415 11.03 4.85 2.86
C ASN A 415 9.59 4.32 2.99
N HIS A 416 9.30 3.45 3.97
CA HIS A 416 7.97 2.92 4.31
C HIS A 416 7.09 2.55 3.09
N PRO A 417 7.51 1.71 2.12
CA PRO A 417 6.82 1.49 0.86
C PRO A 417 5.41 0.91 1.08
N GLY A 418 4.39 1.56 0.52
CA GLY A 418 3.00 1.15 0.64
C GLY A 418 2.30 1.56 1.95
N SER A 419 2.96 2.30 2.85
CA SER A 419 2.40 2.67 4.15
C SER A 419 1.42 3.84 4.08
N LYS A 420 0.15 3.59 4.43
CA LYS A 420 -0.86 4.64 4.55
C LYS A 420 -0.56 5.59 5.73
N ALA A 421 -0.06 5.06 6.85
CA ALA A 421 0.26 5.86 8.03
C ALA A 421 1.37 6.90 7.77
N HIS A 422 2.32 6.58 6.88
CA HIS A 422 3.42 7.48 6.51
C HIS A 422 3.16 8.24 5.21
N ASN A 423 1.98 8.07 4.61
CA ASN A 423 1.62 8.66 3.31
C ASN A 423 2.66 8.33 2.20
N ARG A 424 3.06 7.05 2.12
CA ARG A 424 4.04 6.51 1.16
C ARG A 424 3.42 5.42 0.30
N PRO A 425 2.55 5.75 -0.69
CA PRO A 425 1.92 4.73 -1.53
C PRO A 425 2.93 4.00 -2.40
N MET A 426 2.60 2.78 -2.78
CA MET A 426 3.21 2.13 -3.91
C MET A 426 2.52 2.57 -5.20
N PHE A 427 3.27 2.59 -6.30
CA PHE A 427 2.77 2.96 -7.62
C PHE A 427 2.82 1.76 -8.55
N PHE A 428 1.68 1.40 -9.12
CA PHE A 428 1.54 0.19 -9.93
C PHE A 428 2.32 0.28 -11.23
N LEU A 429 3.03 -0.80 -11.57
CA LEU A 429 3.74 -1.01 -12.83
C LEU A 429 3.15 -2.25 -13.51
N PRO A 430 2.30 -2.11 -14.55
CA PRO A 430 1.70 -3.24 -15.23
C PRO A 430 2.68 -3.93 -16.20
N ASP A 431 2.48 -5.22 -16.45
CA ASP A 431 3.31 -6.00 -17.38
C ASP A 431 3.27 -5.46 -18.82
N ALA A 432 2.20 -4.76 -19.20
CA ALA A 432 2.09 -4.12 -20.51
C ALA A 432 3.18 -3.07 -20.78
N THR A 433 3.88 -2.59 -19.74
CA THR A 433 4.99 -1.63 -19.85
C THR A 433 6.35 -2.29 -20.01
N LYS A 434 6.44 -3.62 -19.95
CA LYS A 434 7.71 -4.39 -19.99
C LYS A 434 8.58 -4.10 -21.22
N ASN A 435 7.99 -3.71 -22.34
CA ASN A 435 8.71 -3.35 -23.55
C ASN A 435 9.28 -1.92 -23.54
N ALA A 436 8.89 -1.09 -22.56
CA ALA A 436 9.47 0.23 -22.38
C ALA A 436 10.84 0.09 -21.69
N PRO A 437 11.90 0.76 -22.17
CA PRO A 437 13.22 0.66 -21.58
C PRO A 437 13.20 0.91 -20.06
N GLY A 438 13.72 -0.05 -19.29
CA GLY A 438 13.80 0.00 -17.84
C GLY A 438 12.50 -0.20 -17.06
N ARG A 439 11.36 -0.35 -17.75
CA ARG A 439 10.03 -0.53 -17.12
C ARG A 439 9.54 -1.97 -17.26
N ASP A 440 10.36 -2.92 -16.91
CA ASP A 440 10.06 -4.35 -16.98
C ASP A 440 10.11 -4.97 -15.58
N PRO A 441 8.97 -5.42 -15.02
CA PRO A 441 8.95 -6.08 -13.70
C PRO A 441 9.91 -7.27 -13.60
N ASN A 442 10.16 -8.02 -14.69
CA ASN A 442 11.10 -9.13 -14.67
C ASN A 442 12.54 -8.62 -14.52
N LYS A 443 12.90 -7.55 -15.23
CA LYS A 443 14.23 -6.93 -15.08
C LYS A 443 14.41 -6.30 -13.70
N ASN A 444 13.37 -5.69 -13.14
CA ASN A 444 13.40 -5.18 -11.78
C ASN A 444 13.69 -6.32 -10.78
N ARG A 445 13.00 -7.45 -10.96
CA ARG A 445 13.24 -8.65 -10.15
C ARG A 445 14.66 -9.18 -10.31
N ASP A 446 15.17 -9.24 -11.54
CA ASP A 446 16.51 -9.77 -11.81
C ASP A 446 17.64 -8.96 -11.14
N VAL A 447 17.43 -7.69 -10.81
CA VAL A 447 18.37 -6.88 -10.02
C VAL A 447 18.38 -7.32 -8.55
N ILE A 448 17.23 -7.57 -7.97
CA ILE A 448 17.09 -7.91 -6.54
C ILE A 448 17.25 -9.40 -6.31
N CYS A 449 16.61 -10.20 -7.15
CA CYS A 449 16.54 -11.65 -7.12
C CYS A 449 17.06 -12.24 -8.45
N PRO A 450 18.35 -12.12 -8.78
CA PRO A 450 18.86 -12.56 -10.06
C PRO A 450 18.62 -14.05 -10.27
N LYS A 451 18.47 -14.46 -11.52
CA LYS A 451 18.49 -15.88 -11.88
C LYS A 451 19.93 -16.41 -11.88
N ASN A 452 20.07 -17.67 -11.50
CA ASN A 452 21.32 -18.39 -11.67
C ASN A 452 21.60 -18.64 -13.16
N SER A 453 22.83 -19.00 -13.51
CA SER A 453 23.23 -19.30 -14.89
C SER A 453 22.42 -20.42 -15.54
N ASP A 454 21.83 -21.32 -14.76
CA ASP A 454 20.92 -22.38 -15.20
C ASP A 454 19.44 -21.97 -15.26
N GLY A 455 19.15 -20.68 -15.06
CA GLY A 455 17.79 -20.13 -15.08
C GLY A 455 16.98 -20.36 -13.79
N THR A 456 17.54 -21.04 -12.79
CA THR A 456 16.87 -21.25 -11.50
C THR A 456 16.87 -19.97 -10.67
N SER A 457 16.02 -19.91 -9.62
CA SER A 457 15.98 -18.79 -8.69
C SER A 457 17.31 -18.62 -7.96
N TRP A 458 17.73 -17.37 -7.73
CA TRP A 458 18.86 -17.03 -6.86
C TRP A 458 18.83 -17.82 -5.53
N ALA A 459 17.66 -17.95 -4.92
CA ALA A 459 17.48 -18.61 -3.64
C ALA A 459 17.85 -20.10 -3.65
N SER A 460 17.83 -20.76 -4.81
CA SER A 460 18.21 -22.19 -4.91
C SER A 460 19.70 -22.46 -4.74
N LYS A 461 20.56 -21.45 -4.99
CA LYS A 461 22.03 -21.58 -4.87
C LYS A 461 22.65 -20.57 -3.90
N HIS A 462 22.08 -19.39 -3.81
CA HIS A 462 22.65 -18.25 -3.08
C HIS A 462 21.76 -17.76 -1.93
N GLY A 463 20.50 -18.23 -1.85
CA GLY A 463 19.62 -17.99 -0.72
C GLY A 463 20.07 -18.72 0.55
N ASN A 464 19.43 -18.48 1.67
CA ASN A 464 19.72 -19.20 2.91
C ASN A 464 19.26 -20.68 2.77
N PRO A 465 20.14 -21.67 2.96
CA PRO A 465 19.79 -23.09 2.84
C PRO A 465 18.78 -23.59 3.88
N ASP A 466 18.59 -22.84 4.97
CA ASP A 466 17.55 -23.13 5.98
C ASP A 466 16.16 -22.68 5.58
N ALA A 467 16.02 -21.93 4.46
CA ALA A 467 14.70 -21.60 3.93
C ALA A 467 13.94 -22.89 3.55
N THR A 468 12.73 -23.02 4.06
CA THR A 468 11.97 -24.28 3.94
C THR A 468 10.94 -24.22 2.82
N PRO A 469 10.98 -25.14 1.82
CA PRO A 469 9.87 -25.38 0.91
C PRO A 469 8.75 -26.15 1.62
N VAL A 470 7.55 -26.19 1.01
CA VAL A 470 6.35 -26.88 1.53
C VAL A 470 5.78 -27.88 0.52
N PRO A 471 6.53 -28.97 0.18
CA PRO A 471 6.12 -29.94 -0.82
C PRO A 471 4.81 -30.67 -0.46
N GLU A 472 4.45 -30.76 0.80
CA GLU A 472 3.20 -31.31 1.29
C GLU A 472 1.98 -30.41 0.99
N ILE A 473 2.20 -29.12 0.78
CA ILE A 473 1.15 -28.17 0.37
C ILE A 473 1.13 -28.04 -1.15
N SER A 474 2.29 -28.01 -1.78
CA SER A 474 2.46 -27.87 -3.22
C SER A 474 3.56 -28.80 -3.72
N ALA A 475 3.18 -29.87 -4.41
CA ALA A 475 4.13 -30.84 -4.94
C ALA A 475 5.18 -30.16 -5.84
N GLY A 476 6.46 -30.43 -5.58
CA GLY A 476 7.57 -29.82 -6.32
C GLY A 476 7.91 -28.40 -5.88
N ASP A 477 7.37 -27.91 -4.76
CA ASP A 477 7.74 -26.60 -4.23
C ASP A 477 9.25 -26.52 -3.97
N LYS A 478 9.81 -25.34 -4.22
CA LYS A 478 11.24 -25.04 -4.10
C LYS A 478 11.42 -23.73 -3.37
N VAL A 479 12.60 -23.48 -2.87
CA VAL A 479 12.96 -22.17 -2.34
C VAL A 479 13.07 -21.16 -3.48
N SER A 480 12.44 -20.00 -3.31
CA SER A 480 12.45 -18.87 -4.23
C SER A 480 12.85 -17.58 -3.51
N CYS A 481 13.17 -16.57 -4.28
CA CYS A 481 13.47 -15.23 -3.80
C CYS A 481 12.23 -14.35 -3.86
N ASP A 482 11.90 -13.71 -2.76
CA ASP A 482 10.87 -12.69 -2.62
C ASP A 482 11.51 -11.31 -2.50
N GLU A 483 10.85 -10.29 -3.02
CA GLU A 483 11.28 -8.90 -2.91
C GLU A 483 10.16 -7.99 -2.43
N PHE A 484 10.50 -7.04 -1.55
CA PHE A 484 9.65 -5.93 -1.18
C PHE A 484 10.47 -4.61 -1.11
N ALA A 485 10.03 -3.51 -1.80
CA ALA A 485 8.81 -3.35 -2.59
C ALA A 485 8.77 -4.23 -3.86
N TYR A 486 7.57 -4.62 -4.29
CA TYR A 486 7.36 -5.55 -5.40
C TYR A 486 7.97 -5.10 -6.72
N ALA A 487 8.47 -6.05 -7.52
CA ALA A 487 9.01 -5.80 -8.85
C ALA A 487 8.01 -5.09 -9.80
N SER A 488 6.71 -5.36 -9.63
CA SER A 488 5.61 -4.73 -10.38
C SER A 488 5.18 -3.37 -9.80
N SER A 489 6.13 -2.60 -9.26
CA SER A 489 5.89 -1.25 -8.78
C SER A 489 7.08 -0.31 -9.09
N TYR A 490 6.80 1.00 -9.18
CA TYR A 490 7.82 2.03 -9.27
C TYR A 490 8.67 2.16 -7.99
N ASN A 491 8.20 1.58 -6.89
CA ASN A 491 8.91 1.50 -5.62
C ASN A 491 9.93 0.36 -5.59
N SER A 492 9.93 -0.55 -6.59
CA SER A 492 10.91 -1.62 -6.69
C SER A 492 12.33 -1.06 -6.69
N ALA A 493 13.18 -1.57 -5.82
CA ALA A 493 14.58 -1.15 -5.76
C ALA A 493 15.41 -1.63 -6.97
N GLY A 494 14.91 -2.61 -7.73
CA GLY A 494 15.50 -3.02 -9.01
C GLY A 494 15.12 -2.15 -10.18
N MET A 495 14.18 -1.21 -10.01
CA MET A 495 13.78 -0.30 -11.09
C MET A 495 14.76 0.87 -11.21
N PRO A 496 15.35 1.11 -12.40
CA PRO A 496 16.27 2.23 -12.59
C PRO A 496 15.61 3.59 -12.29
N GLY A 497 16.37 4.47 -11.65
CA GLY A 497 15.94 5.85 -11.38
C GLY A 497 15.93 6.78 -12.61
N GLY A 498 15.95 8.07 -12.38
CA GLY A 498 16.01 9.09 -13.42
C GLY A 498 14.78 9.10 -14.34
N ILE A 499 14.98 9.09 -15.66
CA ILE A 499 13.90 9.17 -16.68
C ILE A 499 12.94 7.97 -16.58
N ILE A 500 13.42 6.80 -16.16
CA ILE A 500 12.60 5.60 -15.98
C ILE A 500 11.64 5.77 -14.78
N GLY A 501 12.04 6.50 -13.75
CA GLY A 501 11.21 6.91 -12.64
C GLY A 501 11.18 5.95 -11.44
N GLY A 502 12.16 5.03 -11.33
CA GLY A 502 12.34 4.22 -10.11
C GLY A 502 12.65 5.11 -8.91
N LEU A 503 11.98 4.86 -7.77
CA LEU A 503 12.03 5.73 -6.59
C LEU A 503 13.23 5.45 -5.69
N ASN A 504 13.68 4.20 -5.61
CA ASN A 504 14.72 3.75 -4.69
C ASN A 504 15.70 2.76 -5.35
N PRO A 505 16.37 3.13 -6.47
CA PRO A 505 17.20 2.21 -7.21
C PRO A 505 18.44 1.75 -6.41
N VAL A 506 18.73 0.45 -6.47
CA VAL A 506 19.95 -0.16 -5.94
C VAL A 506 20.70 -0.88 -7.05
N ALA A 507 22.00 -1.12 -6.86
CA ALA A 507 22.83 -1.83 -7.84
C ALA A 507 22.57 -3.35 -7.82
N SER A 508 22.24 -3.91 -6.66
CA SER A 508 21.90 -5.34 -6.51
C SER A 508 21.08 -5.59 -5.25
N GLY A 509 20.44 -6.76 -5.17
CA GLY A 509 19.75 -7.21 -3.97
C GLY A 509 20.62 -7.39 -2.74
N ASP A 510 21.96 -7.38 -2.87
CA ASP A 510 22.85 -7.43 -1.71
C ASP A 510 22.81 -6.15 -0.87
N GLN A 511 22.25 -5.06 -1.42
CA GLN A 511 22.01 -3.80 -0.71
C GLN A 511 20.66 -3.77 0.03
N CYS A 512 19.84 -4.82 -0.08
CA CYS A 512 18.58 -4.95 0.63
C CYS A 512 18.76 -5.65 1.97
N VAL A 513 17.82 -5.47 2.89
CA VAL A 513 17.70 -6.30 4.09
C VAL A 513 17.53 -7.76 3.65
N GLN A 514 18.37 -8.66 4.18
CA GLN A 514 18.34 -10.08 3.85
C GLN A 514 17.59 -10.85 4.93
N THR A 515 16.55 -11.58 4.55
CA THR A 515 15.81 -12.46 5.45
C THR A 515 15.61 -13.85 4.83
N TYR A 516 15.16 -14.80 5.63
CA TYR A 516 14.67 -16.09 5.14
C TYR A 516 13.56 -16.62 6.04
N ALA A 517 12.69 -17.46 5.47
CA ALA A 517 11.62 -18.11 6.21
C ALA A 517 11.93 -19.60 6.38
N THR A 518 11.82 -20.10 7.60
CA THR A 518 12.10 -21.49 7.95
C THR A 518 11.01 -22.09 8.83
N ARG A 519 10.76 -23.40 8.65
CA ARG A 519 9.85 -24.19 9.47
C ARG A 519 10.64 -24.77 10.64
N ILE A 520 10.32 -24.36 11.86
CA ILE A 520 10.98 -24.87 13.06
C ILE A 520 10.38 -26.21 13.49
N GLN A 521 9.05 -26.31 13.41
CA GLN A 521 8.27 -27.50 13.68
C GLN A 521 6.91 -27.43 12.98
N GLN A 522 6.15 -28.50 12.99
CA GLN A 522 4.82 -28.50 12.41
C GLN A 522 3.94 -27.40 13.02
N GLY A 523 3.34 -26.59 12.16
CA GLY A 523 2.48 -25.46 12.54
C GLY A 523 3.23 -24.18 12.91
N GLU A 524 4.56 -24.17 12.93
CA GLU A 524 5.38 -23.03 13.35
C GLU A 524 6.48 -22.69 12.36
N TRP A 525 6.44 -21.46 11.84
CA TRP A 525 7.45 -20.87 10.99
C TRP A 525 8.07 -19.65 11.66
N HIS A 526 9.28 -19.33 11.24
CA HIS A 526 9.94 -18.09 11.60
C HIS A 526 10.47 -17.37 10.36
N LEU A 527 10.39 -16.04 10.40
CA LEU A 527 11.15 -15.16 9.52
C LEU A 527 12.35 -14.65 10.30
N TYR A 528 13.55 -14.94 9.83
CA TYR A 528 14.81 -14.51 10.40
C TYR A 528 15.56 -13.58 9.45
N ASP A 529 16.43 -12.72 9.99
CA ASP A 529 17.49 -12.12 9.18
C ASP A 529 18.56 -13.16 8.82
N ASP A 530 19.15 -13.03 7.62
CA ASP A 530 20.18 -13.96 7.16
C ASP A 530 21.50 -13.69 7.89
N GLU A 531 21.84 -14.53 8.86
CA GLU A 531 23.03 -14.43 9.69
C GLU A 531 24.34 -14.64 8.94
N ARG A 532 24.31 -15.16 7.70
CA ARG A 532 25.48 -15.26 6.81
C ARG A 532 25.85 -13.92 6.18
N LYS A 533 25.02 -12.91 6.33
CA LYS A 533 25.20 -11.56 5.83
C LYS A 533 25.41 -10.58 6.97
N ALA A 534 25.86 -9.38 6.64
CA ALA A 534 25.92 -8.30 7.62
C ALA A 534 24.56 -8.04 8.26
N ALA A 535 24.54 -7.65 9.52
CA ALA A 535 23.30 -7.27 10.18
C ALA A 535 22.63 -6.10 9.45
N PRO A 536 21.28 -6.07 9.38
CA PRO A 536 20.56 -4.93 8.83
C PRO A 536 20.96 -3.62 9.55
N THR A 537 21.23 -2.59 8.78
CA THR A 537 21.50 -1.24 9.30
C THR A 537 20.22 -0.46 9.54
N TRP A 538 19.14 -0.93 8.93
CA TRP A 538 17.83 -0.28 8.87
C TRP A 538 17.82 1.07 8.13
N ALA A 539 18.89 1.33 7.35
CA ALA A 539 18.96 2.43 6.40
C ALA A 539 18.74 1.98 4.95
N GLU A 540 18.57 0.68 4.74
CA GLU A 540 18.26 0.08 3.45
C GLU A 540 16.90 0.60 2.92
N VAL A 541 16.68 0.44 1.61
CA VAL A 541 15.44 0.90 0.94
C VAL A 541 14.59 -0.25 0.41
N CYS A 542 15.02 -1.50 0.62
CA CYS A 542 14.39 -2.71 0.11
C CYS A 542 14.66 -3.91 1.01
N GLY A 543 13.86 -4.96 0.81
CA GLY A 543 14.06 -6.27 1.39
C GLY A 543 14.14 -7.36 0.33
N ARG A 544 14.94 -8.41 0.61
CA ARG A 544 15.00 -9.65 -0.15
C ARG A 544 14.88 -10.81 0.81
N SER A 545 14.11 -11.84 0.48
CA SER A 545 13.88 -13.00 1.34
C SER A 545 13.99 -14.31 0.56
N ALA A 546 14.60 -15.33 1.16
CA ALA A 546 14.54 -16.70 0.68
C ALA A 546 13.36 -17.41 1.38
N MET A 547 12.40 -17.94 0.59
CA MET A 547 11.23 -18.64 1.12
C MET A 547 10.63 -19.59 0.09
N SER A 548 9.64 -20.37 0.48
CA SER A 548 8.88 -21.25 -0.40
C SER A 548 8.37 -20.52 -1.65
N SER A 549 8.54 -21.11 -2.82
CA SER A 549 8.01 -20.60 -4.09
C SER A 549 6.49 -20.55 -4.11
N TRP A 550 5.84 -21.49 -3.43
CA TRP A 550 4.38 -21.51 -3.32
C TRP A 550 3.87 -20.29 -2.55
N VAL A 551 4.49 -19.98 -1.40
CA VAL A 551 4.16 -18.81 -0.58
C VAL A 551 4.43 -17.52 -1.35
N ASN A 552 5.59 -17.41 -1.99
CA ASN A 552 5.99 -16.21 -2.71
C ASN A 552 5.17 -15.97 -3.99
N SER A 553 5.24 -16.86 -4.97
CA SER A 553 4.78 -16.57 -6.33
C SER A 553 3.41 -17.16 -6.66
N THR A 554 3.17 -18.43 -6.33
CA THR A 554 1.96 -19.13 -6.74
C THR A 554 0.72 -18.60 -6.02
N SER A 555 0.86 -18.31 -4.74
CA SER A 555 -0.24 -17.88 -3.89
C SER A 555 -0.44 -16.36 -3.89
N MET A 556 0.63 -15.56 -4.05
CA MET A 556 0.58 -14.11 -4.04
C MET A 556 0.43 -13.47 -5.43
N GLY A 557 1.16 -13.95 -6.44
CA GLY A 557 1.18 -13.33 -7.76
C GLY A 557 -0.21 -13.22 -8.40
N GLY A 558 -0.99 -14.32 -8.40
CA GLY A 558 -2.36 -14.32 -8.91
C GLY A 558 -3.31 -13.46 -8.09
N ALA A 559 -3.17 -13.47 -6.75
CA ALA A 559 -4.01 -12.66 -5.87
C ALA A 559 -3.81 -11.16 -6.07
N PHE A 560 -2.58 -10.72 -6.33
CA PHE A 560 -2.29 -9.32 -6.64
C PHE A 560 -2.73 -8.94 -8.07
N SER A 561 -2.31 -9.69 -9.09
CA SER A 561 -2.50 -9.30 -10.49
C SER A 561 -3.96 -9.35 -10.94
N SER A 562 -4.63 -10.50 -10.80
CA SER A 562 -6.05 -10.65 -11.20
C SER A 562 -7.01 -10.30 -10.06
N GLY A 563 -6.65 -10.62 -8.82
CA GLY A 563 -7.50 -10.43 -7.66
C GLY A 563 -7.59 -8.99 -7.18
N PHE A 564 -6.49 -8.23 -7.20
CA PHE A 564 -6.46 -6.85 -6.71
C PHE A 564 -6.31 -5.82 -7.83
N SER A 565 -5.20 -5.82 -8.58
CA SER A 565 -4.97 -4.77 -9.58
C SER A 565 -6.03 -4.78 -10.69
N GLY A 566 -6.47 -5.97 -11.14
CA GLY A 566 -7.56 -6.11 -12.10
C GLY A 566 -8.90 -5.67 -11.52
N LYS A 567 -9.24 -6.13 -10.28
CA LYS A 567 -10.50 -5.78 -9.60
C LYS A 567 -10.65 -4.28 -9.37
N TYR A 568 -9.58 -3.60 -8.98
CA TYR A 568 -9.59 -2.14 -8.75
C TYR A 568 -9.17 -1.32 -9.98
N ARG A 569 -9.05 -1.97 -11.14
CA ARG A 569 -8.68 -1.33 -12.42
C ARG A 569 -7.49 -0.37 -12.26
N LEU A 570 -6.38 -0.88 -11.70
CA LEU A 570 -5.15 -0.10 -11.60
C LEU A 570 -4.52 0.06 -12.98
N LEU A 571 -4.17 1.28 -13.34
CA LEU A 571 -3.40 1.62 -14.52
C LEU A 571 -1.97 2.00 -14.13
N ASP A 572 -1.10 2.15 -15.12
CA ASP A 572 0.27 2.59 -14.93
C ASP A 572 0.36 3.82 -14.01
N LYS A 573 1.18 3.73 -12.97
CA LYS A 573 1.37 4.76 -11.92
C LYS A 573 0.18 5.00 -10.98
N ASP A 574 -0.90 4.22 -11.06
CA ASP A 574 -1.95 4.33 -10.04
C ASP A 574 -1.39 3.99 -8.65
N PRO A 575 -1.66 4.83 -7.63
CA PRO A 575 -1.23 4.57 -6.27
C PRO A 575 -2.08 3.49 -5.60
N TYR A 576 -1.45 2.71 -4.69
CA TYR A 576 -2.13 1.79 -3.79
C TYR A 576 -1.39 1.66 -2.46
N TRP A 577 -2.13 1.33 -1.41
CA TRP A 577 -1.59 1.00 -0.09
C TRP A 577 -1.35 -0.50 0.03
N VAL A 578 -0.45 -0.90 0.93
CA VAL A 578 -0.28 -2.30 1.36
C VAL A 578 -0.57 -2.38 2.85
N GLY A 579 -1.52 -3.26 3.21
CA GLY A 579 -2.01 -3.40 4.58
C GLY A 579 -1.65 -4.75 5.21
N PHE A 580 -1.30 -4.71 6.50
CA PHE A 580 -0.90 -5.86 7.30
C PHE A 580 -1.67 -5.89 8.63
N PRO A 581 -3.01 -6.09 8.62
CA PRO A 581 -3.83 -5.96 9.83
C PRO A 581 -3.44 -6.94 10.94
N GLN A 582 -2.90 -8.12 10.59
CA GLN A 582 -2.47 -9.14 11.55
C GLN A 582 -1.26 -8.70 12.40
N PHE A 583 -0.50 -7.70 11.94
CA PHE A 583 0.69 -7.20 12.60
C PHE A 583 0.47 -5.93 13.44
N GLY A 584 -0.77 -5.51 13.64
CA GLY A 584 -1.09 -4.27 14.38
C GLY A 584 -0.58 -4.22 15.82
N HIS A 585 -0.32 -5.36 16.44
CA HIS A 585 0.26 -5.49 17.79
C HIS A 585 1.79 -5.59 17.80
N CYS A 586 2.44 -5.75 16.63
CA CYS A 586 3.89 -5.89 16.51
C CYS A 586 4.60 -4.54 16.53
N ASN A 587 5.77 -4.50 17.16
CA ASN A 587 6.59 -3.29 17.26
C ASN A 587 7.89 -3.42 16.46
N ALA A 588 7.97 -2.70 15.34
CA ALA A 588 9.14 -2.66 14.48
C ALA A 588 10.18 -1.60 14.89
N THR A 589 9.96 -0.78 15.93
CA THR A 589 10.89 0.31 16.30
C THR A 589 12.16 -0.18 16.99
N LYS A 590 12.11 -1.36 17.61
CA LYS A 590 13.25 -1.95 18.33
C LYS A 590 14.39 -2.34 17.38
N ALA A 591 15.64 -2.33 17.87
CA ALA A 591 16.81 -2.79 17.11
C ALA A 591 16.65 -4.26 16.69
N THR A 592 16.20 -5.13 17.60
CA THR A 592 15.77 -6.50 17.31
C THR A 592 14.25 -6.52 17.18
N VAL A 593 13.75 -6.91 16.02
CA VAL A 593 12.33 -7.02 15.74
C VAL A 593 11.85 -8.44 16.08
N THR A 594 11.13 -8.55 17.18
CA THR A 594 10.50 -9.82 17.60
C THR A 594 8.99 -9.66 17.61
N CYS A 595 8.28 -10.61 17.01
CA CYS A 595 6.83 -10.64 17.03
C CYS A 595 6.33 -12.07 16.95
N THR A 596 5.24 -12.36 17.65
CA THR A 596 4.48 -13.61 17.51
C THR A 596 3.11 -13.25 16.98
N VAL A 597 2.77 -13.72 15.79
CA VAL A 597 1.44 -13.51 15.22
C VAL A 597 0.55 -14.64 15.73
N PRO A 598 -0.49 -14.35 16.54
CA PRO A 598 -1.35 -15.38 17.10
C PRO A 598 -2.14 -16.11 16.02
N LYS A 599 -2.57 -17.33 16.31
CA LYS A 599 -3.63 -17.98 15.52
C LYS A 599 -4.89 -17.10 15.60
N PRO A 600 -5.61 -16.94 14.48
CA PRO A 600 -6.90 -16.25 14.49
C PRO A 600 -7.92 -16.99 15.38
#